data_77c9896d34ad1fbc5e15aea9d51f2326
#
_entry.id   77c9896d34ad1fbc5e15aea9d51f2326
#
_cell.length_a   1.000
_cell.length_b   1.000
_cell.length_c   1.000
_cell.angle_alpha   90.00
_cell.angle_beta   90.00
_cell.angle_gamma   90.00
#
_symmetry.space_group_name_H-M   'P 1'
#
loop_
_entity.id
_entity.type
_entity.pdbx_description
1 polymer ?
#
loop_
_entity_poly.entity_id
_entity_poly.type
_entity_poly.pdbx_seq_one_letter_code
_entity_poly.pdbx_strand_id
1 'polypeptide(L)'
;MGGNLKMKEMQCDQLLEECFYKLKDLSIIGYLAVSDWINFLKRLHSLEELFVRLTSWEEIFPYEQLFDQENNATILAQLRELKLYELPTLTHLWKEDTQPSPILYNLENLIVSFCDKLKILVPSSISFQNLTNLEILKCHGLINLVTSSTAKSLVQLKKMSVSECERITEVVVGEGGEASEVITFTQLIYLKLDSLPNLASFCSESYSFNFPSLEEVIVRQCPKMKTFSYGALGTPKLERVQATQEDEWHWKVDLNTTIRWLAQ
;
A
#
# COMPACT_ATOMS: atom_id res chain seq x y z
N MET A 1 -5.37 55.09 -7.99
CA MET A 1 -5.04 54.19 -6.87
C MET A 1 -5.36 52.70 -7.13
N GLY A 2 -5.83 52.32 -8.31
CA GLY A 2 -6.21 50.95 -8.65
C GLY A 2 -5.08 50.02 -9.17
N GLY A 3 -3.95 50.60 -9.59
CA GLY A 3 -2.88 49.79 -10.19
C GLY A 3 -1.97 49.00 -9.23
N ASN A 4 -1.84 49.50 -8.00
CA ASN A 4 -0.95 48.87 -7.01
C ASN A 4 -1.56 47.63 -6.31
N LEU A 5 -2.88 47.55 -6.21
CA LEU A 5 -3.56 46.37 -5.65
C LEU A 5 -3.49 45.17 -6.63
N LYS A 6 -3.75 45.39 -7.91
CA LYS A 6 -3.64 44.33 -8.94
C LYS A 6 -2.24 43.79 -9.09
N MET A 7 -1.19 44.64 -9.01
CA MET A 7 0.21 44.15 -9.05
C MET A 7 0.61 43.39 -7.79
N LYS A 8 0.09 43.75 -6.61
CA LYS A 8 0.35 42.98 -5.37
C LYS A 8 -0.38 41.64 -5.37
N GLU A 9 -1.62 41.60 -5.87
CA GLU A 9 -2.37 40.33 -6.03
C GLU A 9 -1.69 39.40 -7.05
N MET A 10 -1.28 39.90 -8.21
CA MET A 10 -0.56 39.11 -9.21
C MET A 10 0.81 38.58 -8.69
N GLN A 11 1.54 39.40 -7.94
CA GLN A 11 2.81 38.93 -7.31
C GLN A 11 2.57 37.90 -6.20
N CYS A 12 1.48 38.02 -5.45
CA CYS A 12 1.11 37.05 -4.42
C CYS A 12 0.71 35.72 -5.05
N ASP A 13 -0.09 35.72 -6.11
CA ASP A 13 -0.50 34.52 -6.82
C ASP A 13 0.69 33.80 -7.50
N GLN A 14 1.60 34.54 -8.13
CA GLN A 14 2.82 33.98 -8.71
C GLN A 14 3.75 33.39 -7.66
N LEU A 15 3.93 34.06 -6.52
CA LEU A 15 4.71 33.54 -5.41
C LEU A 15 4.08 32.30 -4.80
N LEU A 16 2.75 32.23 -4.69
CA LEU A 16 2.03 31.05 -4.24
C LEU A 16 2.19 29.91 -5.23
N GLU A 17 2.08 30.14 -6.53
CA GLU A 17 2.30 29.11 -7.56
C GLU A 17 3.74 28.57 -7.53
N GLU A 18 4.75 29.45 -7.41
CA GLU A 18 6.14 29.01 -7.26
C GLU A 18 6.39 28.20 -5.98
N CYS A 19 5.69 28.53 -4.88
CA CYS A 19 5.76 27.77 -3.64
C CYS A 19 5.18 26.35 -3.82
N PHE A 20 4.01 26.23 -4.46
CA PHE A 20 3.40 24.91 -4.73
C PHE A 20 4.26 24.05 -5.66
N TYR A 21 4.85 24.66 -6.67
CA TYR A 21 5.71 23.94 -7.62
C TYR A 21 6.97 23.35 -6.97
N LYS A 22 7.50 23.97 -5.90
CA LYS A 22 8.69 23.53 -5.18
C LYS A 22 8.37 22.72 -3.91
N LEU A 23 7.10 22.56 -3.57
CA LEU A 23 6.70 21.86 -2.35
C LEU A 23 7.05 20.38 -2.44
N LYS A 24 7.83 19.88 -1.47
CA LYS A 24 8.25 18.49 -1.37
C LYS A 24 7.41 17.69 -0.38
N ASP A 25 7.01 18.34 0.71
CA ASP A 25 6.30 17.70 1.82
C ASP A 25 4.97 18.40 2.04
N LEU A 26 3.88 17.64 2.07
CA LEU A 26 2.54 18.15 2.31
C LEU A 26 1.81 17.32 3.36
N SER A 27 1.29 18.00 4.39
CA SER A 27 0.41 17.39 5.37
C SER A 27 -0.97 18.01 5.32
N ILE A 28 -2.00 17.20 5.12
CA ILE A 28 -3.40 17.59 5.11
C ILE A 28 -4.06 16.97 6.33
N ILE A 29 -4.57 17.80 7.24
CA ILE A 29 -5.23 17.33 8.46
C ILE A 29 -6.59 18.03 8.61
N GLY A 30 -7.65 17.23 8.71
CA GLY A 30 -9.01 17.74 8.86
C GLY A 30 -9.71 18.00 7.53
N TYR A 31 -10.73 18.86 7.56
CA TYR A 31 -11.59 19.07 6.42
C TYR A 31 -10.92 19.88 5.31
N LEU A 32 -10.86 19.29 4.11
CA LEU A 32 -10.54 19.98 2.86
C LEU A 32 -11.56 19.50 1.81
N ALA A 33 -12.17 20.42 1.05
CA ALA A 33 -13.08 20.04 0.00
C ALA A 33 -12.35 19.26 -1.11
N VAL A 34 -13.02 18.27 -1.70
CA VAL A 34 -12.41 17.44 -2.77
C VAL A 34 -12.00 18.29 -3.97
N SER A 35 -12.79 19.32 -4.33
CA SER A 35 -12.46 20.26 -5.39
C SER A 35 -11.15 21.01 -5.16
N ASP A 36 -10.90 21.41 -3.91
CA ASP A 36 -9.67 22.12 -3.55
C ASP A 36 -8.48 21.17 -3.58
N TRP A 37 -8.67 19.93 -3.10
CA TRP A 37 -7.68 18.89 -3.17
C TRP A 37 -7.23 18.61 -4.61
N ILE A 38 -8.19 18.46 -5.54
CA ILE A 38 -7.90 18.26 -6.97
C ILE A 38 -7.10 19.43 -7.55
N ASN A 39 -7.48 20.65 -7.20
CA ASN A 39 -6.77 21.84 -7.64
C ASN A 39 -5.34 21.91 -7.09
N PHE A 40 -5.10 21.45 -5.85
CA PHE A 40 -3.76 21.33 -5.29
C PHE A 40 -2.95 20.26 -6.00
N LEU A 41 -3.50 19.06 -6.21
CA LEU A 41 -2.82 17.95 -6.88
C LEU A 41 -2.25 18.35 -8.25
N LYS A 42 -3.02 19.13 -9.03
CA LYS A 42 -2.59 19.61 -10.35
C LYS A 42 -1.37 20.53 -10.32
N ARG A 43 -0.99 21.06 -9.15
CA ARG A 43 0.13 22.01 -8.95
C ARG A 43 1.32 21.39 -8.24
N LEU A 44 1.18 20.20 -7.67
CA LEU A 44 2.18 19.55 -6.80
C LEU A 44 3.15 18.67 -7.62
N HIS A 45 3.94 19.26 -8.50
CA HIS A 45 4.84 18.52 -9.39
C HIS A 45 6.10 17.98 -8.72
N SER A 46 6.54 18.60 -7.61
CA SER A 46 7.76 18.22 -6.89
C SER A 46 7.48 17.50 -5.57
N LEU A 47 6.22 17.09 -5.31
CA LEU A 47 5.84 16.49 -4.04
C LEU A 47 6.51 15.12 -3.90
N GLU A 48 7.27 14.95 -2.82
CA GLU A 48 7.97 13.72 -2.47
C GLU A 48 7.24 12.97 -1.33
N GLU A 49 6.63 13.70 -0.37
CA GLU A 49 5.94 13.14 0.79
C GLU A 49 4.53 13.72 0.93
N LEU A 50 3.54 12.84 1.07
CA LEU A 50 2.14 13.20 1.31
C LEU A 50 1.61 12.50 2.56
N PHE A 51 1.16 13.29 3.53
CA PHE A 51 0.43 12.83 4.70
C PHE A 51 -1.00 13.35 4.69
N VAL A 52 -2.00 12.45 4.77
CA VAL A 52 -3.42 12.81 4.83
C VAL A 52 -4.06 12.20 6.06
N ARG A 53 -4.74 13.02 6.85
CA ARG A 53 -5.40 12.59 8.10
C ARG A 53 -6.74 13.29 8.31
N LEU A 54 -7.74 12.54 8.84
CA LEU A 54 -9.04 13.07 9.28
C LEU A 54 -9.83 13.79 8.16
N THR A 55 -9.65 13.43 6.89
CA THR A 55 -10.48 13.93 5.80
C THR A 55 -11.70 13.04 5.58
N SER A 56 -12.73 13.58 4.94
CA SER A 56 -13.94 12.85 4.59
C SER A 56 -13.96 12.40 3.13
N TRP A 57 -12.82 12.26 2.49
CA TRP A 57 -12.73 11.84 1.10
C TRP A 57 -13.02 10.33 0.96
N GLU A 58 -13.72 9.98 -0.10
CA GLU A 58 -13.97 8.59 -0.46
C GLU A 58 -12.83 8.01 -1.32
N GLU A 59 -12.09 8.89 -2.00
CA GLU A 59 -10.98 8.58 -2.90
C GLU A 59 -9.85 9.60 -2.71
N ILE A 60 -8.59 9.14 -2.72
CA ILE A 60 -7.42 10.03 -2.60
C ILE A 60 -7.05 10.65 -3.95
N PHE A 61 -7.06 9.84 -5.02
CA PHE A 61 -6.66 10.25 -6.35
C PHE A 61 -7.82 10.11 -7.34
N PRO A 62 -8.69 11.12 -7.46
CA PRO A 62 -9.84 11.09 -8.36
C PRO A 62 -9.38 11.17 -9.83
N TYR A 63 -9.09 10.04 -10.42
CA TYR A 63 -8.46 9.88 -11.72
C TYR A 63 -9.16 10.66 -12.83
N GLU A 64 -10.49 10.54 -12.96
CA GLU A 64 -11.28 11.19 -14.01
C GLU A 64 -11.16 12.73 -14.00
N GLN A 65 -10.83 13.31 -12.83
CA GLN A 65 -10.71 14.76 -12.65
C GLN A 65 -9.26 15.24 -12.70
N LEU A 66 -8.31 14.34 -12.51
CA LEU A 66 -6.88 14.66 -12.55
C LEU A 66 -6.29 14.55 -13.95
N PHE A 67 -6.82 13.65 -14.78
CA PHE A 67 -6.23 13.29 -16.06
C PHE A 67 -7.13 13.70 -17.22
N ASP A 68 -6.96 14.93 -17.72
CA ASP A 68 -7.39 15.33 -19.05
C ASP A 68 -6.35 14.87 -20.09
N GLN A 69 -6.79 14.54 -21.30
CA GLN A 69 -6.05 13.78 -22.33
C GLN A 69 -4.68 14.32 -22.77
N GLU A 70 -4.23 15.48 -22.33
CA GLU A 70 -3.03 16.12 -22.89
C GLU A 70 -1.82 16.33 -21.96
N ASN A 71 -1.94 16.20 -20.60
CA ASN A 71 -0.83 16.59 -19.69
C ASN A 71 -0.58 15.68 -18.48
N ASN A 72 -0.78 14.41 -18.58
CA ASN A 72 -1.03 13.53 -17.42
C ASN A 72 0.19 12.85 -16.75
N ALA A 73 1.36 12.92 -17.35
CA ALA A 73 2.49 12.07 -16.95
C ALA A 73 3.26 12.56 -15.71
N THR A 74 3.00 13.76 -15.21
CA THR A 74 3.87 14.40 -14.19
C THR A 74 3.23 14.64 -12.84
N ILE A 75 1.93 14.45 -12.69
CA ILE A 75 1.26 14.64 -11.39
C ILE A 75 1.76 13.55 -10.44
N LEU A 76 2.30 13.95 -9.29
CA LEU A 76 2.84 13.07 -8.26
C LEU A 76 3.94 12.09 -8.74
N ALA A 77 4.56 12.35 -9.90
CA ALA A 77 5.64 11.50 -10.41
C ALA A 77 6.86 11.45 -9.45
N GLN A 78 7.00 12.41 -8.55
CA GLN A 78 8.08 12.46 -7.57
C GLN A 78 7.68 11.88 -6.21
N LEU A 79 6.41 11.42 -6.03
CA LEU A 79 5.92 10.94 -4.75
C LEU A 79 6.63 9.64 -4.35
N ARG A 80 7.32 9.69 -3.21
CA ARG A 80 8.07 8.58 -2.62
C ARG A 80 7.41 8.03 -1.36
N GLU A 81 6.71 8.89 -0.62
CA GLU A 81 6.07 8.51 0.63
C GLU A 81 4.59 8.93 0.64
N LEU A 82 3.70 7.98 0.91
CA LEU A 82 2.27 8.20 1.11
C LEU A 82 1.84 7.64 2.45
N LYS A 83 1.37 8.52 3.34
CA LYS A 83 0.81 8.17 4.64
C LYS A 83 -0.66 8.58 4.73
N LEU A 84 -1.52 7.61 4.94
CA LEU A 84 -2.97 7.79 5.10
C LEU A 84 -3.39 7.36 6.51
N TYR A 85 -3.99 8.25 7.27
CA TYR A 85 -4.29 8.00 8.66
C TYR A 85 -5.68 8.50 9.08
N GLU A 86 -6.48 7.66 9.75
CA GLU A 86 -7.82 8.02 10.22
C GLU A 86 -8.72 8.63 9.14
N LEU A 87 -8.90 7.92 8.02
CA LEU A 87 -9.76 8.32 6.90
C LEU A 87 -11.07 7.49 6.91
N PRO A 88 -12.09 7.91 7.66
CA PRO A 88 -13.25 7.06 7.98
C PRO A 88 -14.17 6.81 6.77
N THR A 89 -14.06 7.59 5.72
CA THR A 89 -14.88 7.48 4.51
C THR A 89 -14.13 6.90 3.32
N LEU A 90 -12.81 6.77 3.41
CA LEU A 90 -11.97 6.28 2.32
C LEU A 90 -12.34 4.85 1.95
N THR A 91 -12.77 4.64 0.72
CA THR A 91 -13.15 3.32 0.18
C THR A 91 -12.10 2.73 -0.75
N HIS A 92 -11.34 3.58 -1.43
CA HIS A 92 -10.27 3.22 -2.37
C HIS A 92 -9.27 4.38 -2.52
N LEU A 93 -8.04 4.10 -2.89
CA LEU A 93 -7.08 5.15 -3.19
C LEU A 93 -7.40 5.80 -4.55
N TRP A 94 -7.83 4.98 -5.52
CA TRP A 94 -8.38 5.36 -6.84
C TRP A 94 -9.29 4.24 -7.36
N LYS A 95 -10.15 4.53 -8.32
CA LYS A 95 -11.12 3.58 -8.89
C LYS A 95 -10.46 2.53 -9.77
N GLU A 96 -11.07 1.34 -9.84
CA GLU A 96 -10.53 0.17 -10.58
C GLU A 96 -10.43 0.36 -12.10
N ASP A 97 -11.36 1.09 -12.72
CA ASP A 97 -11.46 1.22 -14.19
C ASP A 97 -10.44 2.22 -14.79
N THR A 98 -9.47 2.65 -14.01
CA THR A 98 -8.50 3.64 -14.46
C THR A 98 -7.37 2.98 -15.24
N GLN A 99 -6.96 3.61 -16.36
CA GLN A 99 -5.77 3.22 -17.11
C GLN A 99 -4.54 3.19 -16.18
N PRO A 100 -3.58 2.25 -16.38
CA PRO A 100 -2.38 2.22 -15.58
C PRO A 100 -1.68 3.57 -15.64
N SER A 101 -1.70 4.26 -14.49
CA SER A 101 -1.10 5.58 -14.37
C SER A 101 0.28 5.47 -13.74
N PRO A 102 1.28 6.25 -14.20
CA PRO A 102 2.59 6.30 -13.57
C PRO A 102 2.59 7.04 -12.22
N ILE A 103 1.41 7.41 -11.67
CA ILE A 103 1.29 8.26 -10.47
C ILE A 103 2.14 7.76 -9.30
N LEU A 104 2.12 6.48 -9.00
CA LEU A 104 2.84 5.93 -7.84
C LEU A 104 4.05 5.09 -8.24
N TYR A 105 4.57 5.29 -9.45
CA TYR A 105 5.71 4.50 -9.94
C TYR A 105 6.94 4.63 -9.04
N ASN A 106 7.18 5.83 -8.49
CA ASN A 106 8.32 6.11 -7.62
C ASN A 106 8.03 5.94 -6.13
N LEU A 107 6.83 5.43 -5.78
CA LEU A 107 6.48 5.26 -4.38
C LEU A 107 7.38 4.22 -3.71
N GLU A 108 8.04 4.62 -2.63
CA GLU A 108 8.95 3.80 -1.83
C GLU A 108 8.30 3.35 -0.52
N ASN A 109 7.44 4.20 0.06
CA ASN A 109 6.78 3.93 1.34
C ASN A 109 5.28 4.17 1.25
N LEU A 110 4.48 3.13 1.57
CA LEU A 110 3.02 3.22 1.69
C LEU A 110 2.60 2.77 3.09
N ILE A 111 2.02 3.70 3.84
CA ILE A 111 1.50 3.47 5.19
C ILE A 111 0.03 3.86 5.22
N VAL A 112 -0.84 2.91 5.57
CA VAL A 112 -2.28 3.13 5.68
C VAL A 112 -2.77 2.63 7.03
N SER A 113 -3.36 3.52 7.82
CA SER A 113 -3.78 3.19 9.18
C SER A 113 -5.15 3.75 9.52
N PHE A 114 -5.98 2.97 10.22
CA PHE A 114 -7.31 3.38 10.69
C PHE A 114 -8.24 3.83 9.56
N CYS A 115 -8.25 3.11 8.43
CA CYS A 115 -9.10 3.36 7.27
C CYS A 115 -10.13 2.22 7.13
N ASP A 116 -11.17 2.24 7.97
CA ASP A 116 -12.10 1.11 8.17
C ASP A 116 -13.00 0.80 6.97
N LYS A 117 -13.23 1.77 6.08
CA LYS A 117 -14.04 1.55 4.88
C LYS A 117 -13.22 1.19 3.65
N LEU A 118 -11.89 1.22 3.74
CA LEU A 118 -11.01 0.86 2.63
C LEU A 118 -11.22 -0.61 2.27
N LYS A 119 -11.68 -0.88 1.06
CA LYS A 119 -12.01 -2.23 0.57
C LYS A 119 -10.89 -2.83 -0.26
N ILE A 120 -10.26 -2.01 -1.07
CA ILE A 120 -9.19 -2.36 -2.01
C ILE A 120 -8.06 -1.38 -1.77
N LEU A 121 -6.87 -1.89 -1.50
CA LEU A 121 -5.70 -1.04 -1.32
C LEU A 121 -5.26 -0.47 -2.67
N VAL A 122 -5.14 -1.36 -3.68
CA VAL A 122 -4.72 -1.00 -5.02
C VAL A 122 -5.42 -1.87 -6.06
N PRO A 123 -5.87 -1.31 -7.20
CA PRO A 123 -6.39 -2.09 -8.32
C PRO A 123 -5.28 -2.90 -8.99
N SER A 124 -5.67 -3.95 -9.72
CA SER A 124 -4.76 -4.86 -10.41
C SER A 124 -3.88 -4.19 -11.48
N SER A 125 -4.33 -3.05 -12.01
CA SER A 125 -3.61 -2.27 -13.02
C SER A 125 -2.38 -1.54 -12.49
N ILE A 126 -2.19 -1.46 -11.16
CA ILE A 126 -1.11 -0.69 -10.54
C ILE A 126 0.12 -1.56 -10.29
N SER A 127 1.28 -1.00 -10.62
CA SER A 127 2.59 -1.59 -10.42
C SER A 127 3.43 -0.77 -9.43
N PHE A 128 3.98 -1.44 -8.42
CA PHE A 128 4.82 -0.84 -7.37
C PHE A 128 6.27 -1.28 -7.48
N GLN A 129 6.95 -0.93 -8.54
CA GLN A 129 8.31 -1.41 -8.80
C GLN A 129 9.37 -0.87 -7.81
N ASN A 130 9.12 0.29 -7.20
CA ASN A 130 10.05 0.93 -6.26
C ASN A 130 9.61 0.84 -4.79
N LEU A 131 8.46 0.22 -4.50
CA LEU A 131 7.97 0.12 -3.13
C LEU A 131 8.90 -0.74 -2.27
N THR A 132 9.42 -0.15 -1.20
CA THR A 132 10.33 -0.81 -0.25
C THR A 132 9.66 -1.14 1.07
N ASN A 133 8.65 -0.36 1.48
CA ASN A 133 7.92 -0.55 2.72
C ASN A 133 6.41 -0.45 2.50
N LEU A 134 5.67 -1.47 2.94
CA LEU A 134 4.21 -1.52 2.94
C LEU A 134 3.72 -1.81 4.35
N GLU A 135 2.96 -0.88 4.93
CA GLU A 135 2.44 -1.03 6.29
C GLU A 135 0.94 -0.72 6.33
N ILE A 136 0.15 -1.69 6.81
CA ILE A 136 -1.29 -1.60 6.96
C ILE A 136 -1.65 -1.88 8.41
N LEU A 137 -2.36 -0.97 9.03
CA LEU A 137 -2.75 -1.08 10.43
C LEU A 137 -4.22 -0.68 10.62
N LYS A 138 -5.02 -1.54 11.28
CA LYS A 138 -6.41 -1.24 11.63
C LYS A 138 -7.26 -0.75 10.45
N CYS A 139 -7.19 -1.47 9.33
CA CYS A 139 -8.02 -1.24 8.14
C CYS A 139 -9.03 -2.38 8.04
N HIS A 140 -10.12 -2.29 8.83
CA HIS A 140 -11.08 -3.38 9.01
C HIS A 140 -11.94 -3.69 7.77
N GLY A 141 -11.94 -2.80 6.76
CA GLY A 141 -12.67 -3.00 5.49
C GLY A 141 -11.96 -3.90 4.47
N LEU A 142 -10.63 -4.01 4.55
CA LEU A 142 -9.81 -4.77 3.59
C LEU A 142 -10.10 -6.27 3.67
N ILE A 143 -10.28 -6.91 2.51
CA ILE A 143 -10.49 -8.37 2.38
C ILE A 143 -9.20 -9.06 1.95
N ASN A 144 -8.42 -8.42 1.10
CA ASN A 144 -7.08 -8.82 0.68
C ASN A 144 -6.19 -7.57 0.57
N LEU A 145 -4.90 -7.78 0.38
CA LEU A 145 -3.94 -6.67 0.31
C LEU A 145 -3.63 -6.30 -1.14
N VAL A 146 -3.24 -7.27 -1.95
CA VAL A 146 -2.84 -7.08 -3.35
C VAL A 146 -3.31 -8.25 -4.21
N THR A 147 -3.39 -8.02 -5.52
CA THR A 147 -3.60 -9.09 -6.49
C THR A 147 -2.29 -9.79 -6.87
N SER A 148 -2.38 -10.95 -7.54
CA SER A 148 -1.19 -11.65 -8.03
C SER A 148 -0.37 -10.82 -9.01
N SER A 149 -1.01 -10.03 -9.86
CA SER A 149 -0.36 -9.10 -10.80
C SER A 149 0.40 -8.00 -10.07
N THR A 150 -0.22 -7.35 -9.08
CA THR A 150 0.45 -6.35 -8.23
C THR A 150 1.60 -6.97 -7.44
N ALA A 151 1.42 -8.17 -6.87
CA ALA A 151 2.45 -8.88 -6.10
C ALA A 151 3.73 -9.13 -6.93
N LYS A 152 3.60 -9.47 -8.22
CA LYS A 152 4.73 -9.63 -9.16
C LYS A 152 5.53 -8.35 -9.36
N SER A 153 4.93 -7.18 -9.15
CA SER A 153 5.60 -5.88 -9.28
C SER A 153 6.39 -5.46 -8.03
N LEU A 154 6.16 -6.09 -6.88
CA LEU A 154 6.79 -5.74 -5.59
C LEU A 154 8.23 -6.25 -5.46
N VAL A 155 9.03 -6.03 -6.49
CA VAL A 155 10.40 -6.57 -6.61
C VAL A 155 11.41 -5.92 -5.64
N GLN A 156 11.15 -4.68 -5.21
CA GLN A 156 12.00 -3.93 -4.28
C GLN A 156 11.50 -3.97 -2.84
N LEU A 157 10.36 -4.63 -2.58
CA LEU A 157 9.75 -4.63 -1.26
C LEU A 157 10.65 -5.33 -0.25
N LYS A 158 11.05 -4.60 0.81
CA LYS A 158 11.91 -5.08 1.90
C LYS A 158 11.12 -5.41 3.15
N LYS A 159 10.08 -4.64 3.43
CA LYS A 159 9.24 -4.81 4.61
C LYS A 159 7.76 -4.82 4.23
N MET A 160 7.04 -5.83 4.70
CA MET A 160 5.57 -5.91 4.64
C MET A 160 5.04 -6.15 6.05
N SER A 161 4.12 -5.29 6.49
CA SER A 161 3.46 -5.40 7.79
C SER A 161 1.96 -5.19 7.65
N VAL A 162 1.18 -6.19 8.07
CA VAL A 162 -0.28 -6.11 8.12
C VAL A 162 -0.72 -6.47 9.52
N SER A 163 -1.41 -5.56 10.19
CA SER A 163 -1.76 -5.75 11.60
C SER A 163 -3.16 -5.27 11.91
N GLU A 164 -3.85 -5.98 12.82
CA GLU A 164 -5.14 -5.60 13.37
C GLU A 164 -6.22 -5.32 12.29
N CYS A 165 -6.27 -6.14 11.23
CA CYS A 165 -7.24 -6.03 10.14
C CYS A 165 -8.21 -7.22 10.18
N GLU A 166 -9.47 -6.95 10.55
CA GLU A 166 -10.43 -8.02 10.89
C GLU A 166 -10.90 -8.85 9.69
N ARG A 167 -11.01 -8.26 8.51
CA ARG A 167 -11.65 -8.92 7.36
C ARG A 167 -10.69 -9.55 6.36
N ILE A 168 -9.40 -9.38 6.51
CA ILE A 168 -8.40 -9.96 5.59
C ILE A 168 -8.48 -11.49 5.69
N THR A 169 -8.75 -12.13 4.55
CA THR A 169 -8.80 -13.59 4.40
C THR A 169 -7.54 -14.15 3.75
N GLU A 170 -6.89 -13.37 2.90
CA GLU A 170 -5.62 -13.67 2.26
C GLU A 170 -4.83 -12.38 1.97
N VAL A 171 -3.52 -12.47 1.85
CA VAL A 171 -2.66 -11.32 1.56
C VAL A 171 -2.63 -11.07 0.06
N VAL A 172 -2.40 -12.12 -0.72
CA VAL A 172 -2.40 -12.07 -2.19
C VAL A 172 -3.61 -12.82 -2.71
N VAL A 173 -4.46 -12.13 -3.48
CA VAL A 173 -5.58 -12.76 -4.18
C VAL A 173 -5.15 -13.16 -5.59
N GLY A 174 -5.49 -14.38 -5.98
CA GLY A 174 -5.24 -14.87 -7.33
C GLY A 174 -6.19 -14.25 -8.36
N GLU A 175 -5.73 -14.16 -9.58
CA GLU A 175 -6.50 -13.66 -10.73
C GLU A 175 -6.72 -14.76 -11.78
N GLY A 176 -6.74 -16.03 -11.36
CA GLY A 176 -6.96 -17.18 -12.24
C GLY A 176 -5.79 -17.52 -13.14
N GLY A 177 -4.56 -17.20 -12.71
CA GLY A 177 -3.33 -17.55 -13.42
C GLY A 177 -3.03 -19.06 -13.39
N GLU A 178 -2.05 -19.51 -14.17
CA GLU A 178 -1.64 -20.90 -14.19
C GLU A 178 -0.98 -21.31 -12.86
N ALA A 179 -1.30 -22.48 -12.35
CA ALA A 179 -0.73 -23.04 -11.12
C ALA A 179 0.81 -23.17 -11.13
N SER A 180 1.44 -23.05 -12.30
CA SER A 180 2.89 -23.08 -12.49
C SER A 180 3.59 -21.74 -12.29
N GLU A 181 2.83 -20.64 -12.13
CA GLU A 181 3.44 -19.31 -11.98
C GLU A 181 4.12 -19.14 -10.61
N VAL A 182 5.30 -18.52 -10.64
CA VAL A 182 6.10 -18.22 -9.47
C VAL A 182 6.09 -16.71 -9.21
N ILE A 183 5.63 -16.31 -8.04
CA ILE A 183 5.70 -14.91 -7.56
C ILE A 183 6.93 -14.79 -6.67
N THR A 184 7.86 -13.89 -7.02
CA THR A 184 9.12 -13.71 -6.31
C THR A 184 9.19 -12.35 -5.63
N PHE A 185 9.29 -12.35 -4.31
CA PHE A 185 9.57 -11.18 -3.49
C PHE A 185 11.07 -11.08 -3.24
N THR A 186 11.80 -10.57 -4.24
CA THR A 186 13.28 -10.65 -4.31
C THR A 186 13.98 -10.02 -3.12
N GLN A 187 13.48 -8.89 -2.62
CA GLN A 187 14.12 -8.10 -1.58
C GLN A 187 13.44 -8.20 -0.21
N LEU A 188 12.34 -8.95 -0.09
CA LEU A 188 11.59 -9.01 1.17
C LEU A 188 12.42 -9.69 2.27
N ILE A 189 12.73 -8.92 3.33
CA ILE A 189 13.51 -9.35 4.48
C ILE A 189 12.61 -9.60 5.69
N TYR A 190 11.56 -8.78 5.83
CA TYR A 190 10.66 -8.79 6.99
C TYR A 190 9.20 -8.89 6.58
N LEU A 191 8.49 -9.87 7.13
CA LEU A 191 7.05 -10.06 6.95
C LEU A 191 6.35 -10.16 8.31
N LYS A 192 5.38 -9.28 8.56
CA LYS A 192 4.53 -9.32 9.76
C LYS A 192 3.06 -9.47 9.39
N LEU A 193 2.42 -10.48 9.94
CA LEU A 193 0.97 -10.76 9.91
C LEU A 193 0.51 -10.91 11.36
N ASP A 194 -0.15 -9.89 11.89
CA ASP A 194 -0.43 -9.82 13.32
C ASP A 194 -1.88 -9.42 13.59
N SER A 195 -2.58 -10.15 14.44
CA SER A 195 -3.98 -9.87 14.80
C SER A 195 -4.91 -9.83 13.57
N LEU A 196 -4.84 -10.88 12.75
CA LEU A 196 -5.64 -11.08 11.55
C LEU A 196 -6.58 -12.30 11.73
N PRO A 197 -7.72 -12.13 12.42
CA PRO A 197 -8.53 -13.27 12.89
C PRO A 197 -9.18 -14.08 11.76
N ASN A 198 -9.31 -13.51 10.57
CA ASN A 198 -9.89 -14.17 9.42
C ASN A 198 -8.87 -14.62 8.37
N LEU A 199 -7.58 -14.33 8.54
CA LEU A 199 -6.53 -14.74 7.61
C LEU A 199 -6.41 -16.27 7.55
N ALA A 200 -6.70 -16.85 6.39
CA ALA A 200 -6.66 -18.30 6.17
C ALA A 200 -5.30 -18.76 5.60
N SER A 201 -4.68 -17.95 4.74
CA SER A 201 -3.39 -18.21 4.10
C SER A 201 -2.79 -16.92 3.56
N PHE A 202 -1.53 -16.94 3.14
CA PHE A 202 -0.92 -15.84 2.39
C PHE A 202 -1.55 -15.71 1.00
N CYS A 203 -1.85 -16.84 0.34
CA CYS A 203 -2.63 -16.95 -0.87
C CYS A 203 -3.41 -18.26 -0.87
N SER A 204 -4.68 -18.23 -1.26
CA SER A 204 -5.56 -19.41 -1.30
C SER A 204 -5.41 -20.23 -2.59
N GLU A 205 -4.84 -19.63 -3.64
CA GLU A 205 -4.53 -20.34 -4.89
C GLU A 205 -3.17 -21.01 -4.85
N SER A 206 -2.92 -21.94 -5.78
CA SER A 206 -1.71 -22.77 -5.81
C SER A 206 -0.49 -22.09 -6.46
N TYR A 207 -0.40 -20.77 -6.37
CA TYR A 207 0.81 -20.07 -6.80
C TYR A 207 2.03 -20.50 -5.99
N SER A 208 3.16 -20.64 -6.68
CA SER A 208 4.45 -20.82 -6.03
C SER A 208 5.01 -19.47 -5.60
N PHE A 209 5.56 -19.40 -4.39
CA PHE A 209 6.19 -18.18 -3.87
C PHE A 209 7.67 -18.40 -3.60
N ASN A 210 8.49 -17.41 -3.98
CA ASN A 210 9.91 -17.41 -3.69
C ASN A 210 10.30 -16.15 -2.91
N PHE A 211 10.90 -16.33 -1.74
CA PHE A 211 11.34 -15.27 -0.84
C PHE A 211 12.85 -15.45 -0.55
N PRO A 212 13.74 -15.15 -1.51
CA PRO A 212 15.16 -15.47 -1.39
C PRO A 212 15.89 -14.69 -0.30
N SER A 213 15.31 -13.57 0.15
CA SER A 213 15.92 -12.69 1.15
C SER A 213 15.19 -12.65 2.49
N LEU A 214 14.11 -13.43 2.64
CA LEU A 214 13.28 -13.38 3.85
C LEU A 214 14.01 -13.99 5.06
N GLU A 215 14.20 -13.18 6.10
CA GLU A 215 14.95 -13.54 7.31
C GLU A 215 14.03 -13.59 8.54
N GLU A 216 12.98 -12.78 8.55
CA GLU A 216 12.09 -12.66 9.70
C GLU A 216 10.62 -12.73 9.28
N VAL A 217 9.88 -13.64 9.91
CA VAL A 217 8.44 -13.78 9.77
C VAL A 217 7.78 -13.72 11.13
N ILE A 218 6.81 -12.85 11.27
CA ILE A 218 5.93 -12.76 12.44
C ILE A 218 4.52 -13.14 12.02
N VAL A 219 3.97 -14.20 12.60
CA VAL A 219 2.58 -14.62 12.43
C VAL A 219 1.97 -14.78 13.81
N ARG A 220 1.23 -13.79 14.27
CA ARG A 220 0.63 -13.77 15.60
C ARG A 220 -0.87 -13.54 15.52
N GLN A 221 -1.63 -14.17 16.43
CA GLN A 221 -3.08 -13.98 16.53
C GLN A 221 -3.81 -14.12 15.17
N CYS A 222 -3.40 -15.12 14.37
CA CYS A 222 -4.01 -15.50 13.10
C CYS A 222 -4.62 -16.90 13.20
N PRO A 223 -5.70 -17.11 13.99
CA PRO A 223 -6.18 -18.45 14.37
C PRO A 223 -6.72 -19.29 13.22
N LYS A 224 -7.09 -18.68 12.09
CA LYS A 224 -7.57 -19.41 10.91
C LYS A 224 -6.45 -19.80 9.96
N MET A 225 -5.23 -19.31 10.14
CA MET A 225 -4.10 -19.57 9.25
C MET A 225 -3.51 -20.95 9.54
N LYS A 226 -3.88 -21.93 8.74
CA LYS A 226 -3.42 -23.32 8.88
C LYS A 226 -2.24 -23.67 7.96
N THR A 227 -1.98 -22.88 6.97
CA THR A 227 -0.85 -23.00 6.04
C THR A 227 -0.47 -21.63 5.51
N PHE A 228 0.81 -21.42 5.21
CA PHE A 228 1.23 -20.16 4.61
C PHE A 228 0.79 -20.08 3.15
N SER A 229 1.10 -21.08 2.35
CA SER A 229 0.72 -21.16 0.93
C SER A 229 0.43 -22.59 0.54
N TYR A 230 -0.39 -22.79 -0.48
CA TYR A 230 -0.74 -24.11 -1.05
C TYR A 230 0.23 -24.53 -2.17
N GLY A 231 0.91 -23.60 -2.84
CA GLY A 231 1.92 -23.89 -3.84
C GLY A 231 3.32 -24.09 -3.23
N ALA A 232 4.31 -24.26 -4.10
CA ALA A 232 5.70 -24.41 -3.67
C ALA A 232 6.18 -23.09 -2.99
N LEU A 233 7.01 -23.26 -1.96
CA LEU A 233 7.47 -22.15 -1.12
C LEU A 233 8.99 -22.21 -0.95
N GLY A 234 9.69 -21.19 -1.46
CA GLY A 234 11.13 -21.01 -1.32
C GLY A 234 11.46 -19.92 -0.29
N THR A 235 12.06 -20.32 0.85
CA THR A 235 12.49 -19.39 1.92
C THR A 235 13.89 -19.77 2.42
N PRO A 236 14.93 -19.68 1.56
CA PRO A 236 16.23 -20.29 1.86
C PRO A 236 16.99 -19.66 3.03
N LYS A 237 16.67 -18.42 3.42
CA LYS A 237 17.31 -17.71 4.54
C LYS A 237 16.47 -17.70 5.81
N LEU A 238 15.20 -18.12 5.73
CA LEU A 238 14.31 -18.08 6.88
C LEU A 238 14.59 -19.26 7.81
N GLU A 239 14.94 -18.96 9.05
CA GLU A 239 15.25 -19.96 10.07
C GLU A 239 14.36 -19.85 11.31
N ARG A 240 13.43 -18.86 11.35
CA ARG A 240 12.61 -18.63 12.53
C ARG A 240 11.34 -17.87 12.23
N VAL A 241 10.28 -18.19 12.96
CA VAL A 241 8.97 -17.54 12.93
C VAL A 241 8.59 -17.16 14.35
N GLN A 242 8.15 -15.92 14.55
CA GLN A 242 7.60 -15.48 15.83
C GLN A 242 6.07 -15.64 15.82
N ALA A 243 5.54 -16.36 16.82
CA ALA A 243 4.12 -16.64 16.92
C ALA A 243 3.46 -16.07 18.19
N THR A 244 4.24 -15.75 19.21
CA THR A 244 3.76 -15.24 20.49
C THR A 244 4.26 -13.84 20.77
N GLN A 245 3.68 -13.17 21.79
CA GLN A 245 4.15 -11.84 22.22
C GLN A 245 5.44 -11.93 23.07
N GLU A 246 5.80 -13.10 23.52
CA GLU A 246 6.92 -13.36 24.44
C GLU A 246 8.26 -13.54 23.72
N ASP A 247 8.41 -13.02 22.50
CA ASP A 247 9.61 -13.12 21.67
C ASP A 247 10.11 -14.57 21.44
N GLU A 248 9.22 -15.54 21.54
CA GLU A 248 9.55 -16.91 21.24
C GLU A 248 9.59 -17.15 19.74
N TRP A 249 10.71 -17.68 19.29
CA TRP A 249 10.96 -18.03 17.90
C TRP A 249 10.83 -19.55 17.71
N HIS A 250 10.11 -19.90 16.65
CA HIS A 250 9.86 -21.30 16.31
C HIS A 250 10.33 -21.62 14.91
N TRP A 251 10.85 -22.81 14.72
CA TRP A 251 11.18 -23.33 13.40
C TRP A 251 11.01 -24.85 13.38
N LYS A 252 10.44 -25.32 12.30
CA LYS A 252 10.36 -26.74 11.96
C LYS A 252 11.16 -26.97 10.66
N VAL A 253 10.68 -27.75 9.76
CA VAL A 253 11.39 -28.09 8.51
C VAL A 253 11.33 -26.93 7.51
N ASP A 254 10.17 -26.27 7.44
CA ASP A 254 9.87 -25.16 6.54
C ASP A 254 8.78 -24.25 7.13
N LEU A 255 8.49 -23.13 6.46
CA LEU A 255 7.49 -22.16 6.91
C LEU A 255 6.08 -22.77 7.02
N ASN A 256 5.63 -23.53 6.01
CA ASN A 256 4.32 -24.19 6.04
C ASN A 256 4.19 -25.18 7.21
N THR A 257 5.21 -25.98 7.43
CA THR A 257 5.25 -26.94 8.55
C THR A 257 5.28 -26.22 9.89
N THR A 258 6.00 -25.11 9.98
CA THR A 258 6.04 -24.28 11.19
C THR A 258 4.66 -23.68 11.50
N ILE A 259 3.99 -23.08 10.50
CA ILE A 259 2.64 -22.52 10.66
C ILE A 259 1.62 -23.58 11.06
N ARG A 260 1.63 -24.76 10.43
CA ARG A 260 0.73 -25.88 10.80
C ARG A 260 0.93 -26.35 12.22
N TRP A 261 2.18 -26.39 12.68
CA TRP A 261 2.50 -26.76 14.06
C TRP A 261 2.02 -25.71 15.06
N LEU A 262 2.16 -24.42 14.74
CA LEU A 262 1.69 -23.31 15.57
C LEU A 262 0.16 -23.21 15.65
N ALA A 263 -0.55 -23.74 14.65
CA ALA A 263 -2.01 -23.75 14.59
C ALA A 263 -2.68 -24.92 15.34
N GLN A 264 -1.91 -25.84 15.95
CA GLN A 264 -2.39 -26.97 16.75
C GLN A 264 -2.61 -26.58 18.21
#